data_76d0426ca8f0b2affd952d16448c2b47
#
_entry.id   76d0426ca8f0b2affd952d16448c2b47
#
_cell.length_a   1.000
_cell.length_b   1.000
_cell.length_c   1.000
_cell.angle_alpha   90.00
_cell.angle_beta   90.00
_cell.angle_gamma   90.00
#
_symmetry.space_group_name_H-M   'P 1'
#
loop_
_entity.id
_entity.type
_entity.pdbx_description
1 polymer ?
#
loop_
_entity_poly.entity_id
_entity_poly.type
_entity_poly.pdbx_seq_one_letter_code
_entity_poly.pdbx_strand_id
1 'polypeptide(L)'
;MLVEFTPDIYLQQMVWSSGKVLGGSGFIGYLHHVRGSRYDFDQWAKEGAEGWSYKDVLPYFIKSERIEIPELKKSRKYKHYIHMYSHM
;
A
#
# COMPACT_ATOMS: atom_id res chain seq x y z
N MET A 1 -4.89 13.01 -18.31
CA MET A 1 -5.12 11.61 -17.94
C MET A 1 -4.74 10.75 -19.13
N LEU A 2 -3.70 9.94 -18.98
CA LEU A 2 -3.30 8.99 -20.02
C LEU A 2 -4.04 7.67 -19.77
N VAL A 3 -4.62 7.13 -20.81
CA VAL A 3 -5.23 5.80 -20.79
C VAL A 3 -4.25 4.87 -21.50
N GLU A 4 -3.70 3.90 -20.79
CA GLU A 4 -2.92 2.83 -21.40
C GLU A 4 -3.83 1.62 -21.65
N PHE A 5 -3.68 1.01 -22.80
CA PHE A 5 -4.38 -0.19 -23.19
C PHE A 5 -3.44 -1.38 -23.04
N THR A 6 -3.78 -2.37 -22.24
CA THR A 6 -3.07 -3.64 -22.22
C THR A 6 -3.80 -4.63 -23.12
N PRO A 7 -3.16 -5.19 -24.16
CA PRO A 7 -3.85 -6.01 -25.16
C PRO A 7 -4.22 -7.42 -24.67
N ASP A 8 -3.78 -7.84 -23.50
CA ASP A 8 -3.79 -9.26 -23.12
C ASP A 8 -4.90 -9.71 -22.15
N ILE A 9 -5.82 -8.85 -21.77
CA ILE A 9 -6.94 -9.27 -20.95
C ILE A 9 -8.22 -9.24 -21.80
N TYR A 10 -8.51 -10.34 -22.50
CA TYR A 10 -9.79 -10.63 -23.17
C TYR A 10 -10.34 -9.53 -24.10
N LEU A 11 -9.48 -8.77 -24.80
CA LEU A 11 -9.87 -7.67 -25.70
C LEU A 11 -10.75 -6.59 -25.03
N GLN A 12 -10.77 -6.53 -23.71
CA GLN A 12 -11.50 -5.50 -22.99
C GLN A 12 -10.61 -4.29 -22.72
N GLN A 13 -11.09 -3.11 -23.09
CA GLN A 13 -10.44 -1.85 -22.79
C GLN A 13 -10.59 -1.54 -21.31
N MET A 14 -9.47 -1.37 -20.60
CA MET A 14 -9.46 -0.93 -19.21
C MET A 14 -9.01 0.51 -19.11
N VAL A 15 -9.70 1.31 -18.32
CA VAL A 15 -9.27 2.69 -18.01
C VAL A 15 -8.31 2.68 -16.85
N TRP A 16 -7.06 3.05 -17.12
CA TRP A 16 -6.03 3.22 -16.10
C TRP A 16 -5.76 4.71 -15.92
N SER A 17 -6.16 5.25 -14.77
CA SER A 17 -5.93 6.65 -14.46
C SER A 17 -4.48 6.87 -14.05
N SER A 18 -3.82 7.81 -14.73
CA SER A 18 -2.45 8.20 -14.45
C SER A 18 -2.33 9.71 -14.36
N GLY A 19 -1.53 10.22 -13.43
CA GLY A 19 -1.32 11.66 -13.23
C GLY A 19 -0.33 12.21 -14.27
N LYS A 20 -0.79 13.09 -15.14
CA LYS A 20 0.04 13.86 -16.07
C LYS A 20 0.28 15.28 -15.52
N VAL A 21 0.87 15.37 -14.35
CA VAL A 21 1.16 16.62 -13.63
C VAL A 21 2.51 16.52 -12.93
N LEU A 22 3.03 17.64 -12.46
CA LEU A 22 4.20 17.65 -11.58
C LEU A 22 3.88 16.87 -10.30
N GLY A 23 4.68 15.85 -9.96
CA GLY A 23 4.40 14.91 -8.89
C GLY A 23 3.74 13.61 -9.34
N GLY A 24 3.36 13.49 -10.64
CA GLY A 24 2.84 12.27 -11.25
C GLY A 24 1.53 11.79 -10.63
N SER A 25 1.31 10.48 -10.61
CA SER A 25 0.09 9.86 -10.06
C SER A 25 -0.11 10.08 -8.56
N GLY A 26 0.93 10.40 -7.81
CA GLY A 26 0.83 10.76 -6.41
C GLY A 26 -0.06 11.98 -6.14
N PHE A 27 -0.14 12.91 -7.10
CA PHE A 27 -0.98 14.10 -7.00
C PHE A 27 -2.48 13.80 -7.04
N ILE A 28 -2.88 12.74 -7.72
CA ILE A 28 -4.28 12.29 -7.81
C ILE A 28 -4.62 11.16 -6.84
N GLY A 29 -3.69 10.78 -5.96
CA GLY A 29 -3.93 9.84 -4.88
C GLY A 29 -4.83 10.45 -3.81
N TYR A 30 -5.72 9.67 -3.23
CA TYR A 30 -6.71 10.11 -2.24
C TYR A 30 -6.13 10.34 -0.83
N LEU A 31 -4.83 10.57 -0.71
CA LEU A 31 -4.12 10.75 0.57
C LEU A 31 -4.27 9.54 1.52
N HIS A 32 -4.58 8.39 0.97
CA HIS A 32 -4.70 7.14 1.73
C HIS A 32 -3.31 6.56 2.01
N HIS A 33 -3.04 6.31 3.28
CA HIS A 33 -1.88 5.53 3.70
C HIS A 33 -2.36 4.15 4.15
N VAL A 34 -1.90 3.10 3.49
CA VAL A 34 -2.18 1.70 3.83
C VAL A 34 -0.91 0.88 3.77
N ARG A 35 -0.76 -0.06 4.69
CA ARG A 35 0.36 -1.02 4.69
C ARG A 35 0.09 -2.25 3.82
N GLY A 36 -1.15 -2.48 3.45
CA GLY A 36 -1.59 -3.70 2.78
C GLY A 36 -1.89 -4.84 3.74
N SER A 37 -2.36 -5.96 3.21
CA SER A 37 -2.69 -7.14 3.99
C SER A 37 -1.46 -7.94 4.36
N ARG A 38 -1.34 -8.37 5.62
CA ARG A 38 -0.28 -9.28 6.06
C ARG A 38 -0.28 -10.59 5.29
N TYR A 39 -1.46 -11.04 4.89
CA TYR A 39 -1.62 -12.30 4.17
C TYR A 39 -0.97 -12.29 2.78
N ASP A 40 -1.01 -11.15 2.10
CA ASP A 40 -0.39 -10.99 0.79
C ASP A 40 1.13 -11.14 0.89
N PHE A 41 1.76 -10.49 1.87
CA PHE A 41 3.20 -10.60 2.12
C PHE A 41 3.60 -12.03 2.53
N ASP A 42 2.82 -12.64 3.43
CA ASP A 42 3.10 -14.01 3.86
C ASP A 42 2.92 -15.01 2.70
N GLN A 43 1.97 -14.75 1.79
CA GLN A 43 1.81 -15.55 0.57
C GLN A 43 3.01 -15.41 -0.36
N TRP A 44 3.52 -14.20 -0.58
CA TRP A 44 4.73 -13.99 -1.37
C TRP A 44 5.93 -14.74 -0.81
N ALA A 45 6.10 -14.71 0.51
CA ALA A 45 7.16 -15.47 1.16
C ALA A 45 7.03 -16.98 0.94
N LYS A 46 5.80 -17.53 0.99
CA LYS A 46 5.52 -18.94 0.67
C LYS A 46 5.82 -19.31 -0.78
N GLU A 47 5.60 -18.37 -1.70
CA GLU A 47 5.88 -18.54 -3.13
C GLU A 47 7.36 -18.39 -3.48
N GLY A 48 8.23 -18.16 -2.50
CA GLY A 48 9.68 -18.14 -2.66
C GLY A 48 10.32 -16.75 -2.58
N ALA A 49 9.56 -15.69 -2.29
CA ALA A 49 10.11 -14.37 -2.06
C ALA A 49 10.66 -14.28 -0.62
N GLU A 50 11.88 -14.76 -0.42
CA GLU A 50 12.55 -14.71 0.89
C GLU A 50 12.72 -13.27 1.38
N GLY A 51 12.45 -13.03 2.68
CA GLY A 51 12.52 -11.69 3.28
C GLY A 51 11.31 -10.81 3.02
N TRP A 52 10.26 -11.33 2.36
CA TRP A 52 9.03 -10.61 2.06
C TRP A 52 7.84 -11.01 2.94
N SER A 53 8.04 -11.82 3.96
CA SER A 53 6.97 -12.07 4.94
C SER A 53 6.55 -10.77 5.63
N TYR A 54 5.32 -10.69 6.09
CA TYR A 54 4.85 -9.50 6.79
C TYR A 54 5.74 -9.13 7.98
N LYS A 55 6.23 -10.11 8.71
CA LYS A 55 7.18 -9.92 9.82
C LYS A 55 8.47 -9.24 9.37
N ASP A 56 8.97 -9.60 8.21
CA ASP A 56 10.22 -9.07 7.66
C ASP A 56 10.04 -7.65 7.12
N VAL A 57 8.90 -7.34 6.49
CA VAL A 57 8.63 -6.02 5.90
C VAL A 57 8.07 -5.00 6.89
N LEU A 58 7.49 -5.43 8.01
CA LEU A 58 6.91 -4.54 9.02
C LEU A 58 7.86 -3.47 9.55
N PRO A 59 9.14 -3.75 9.85
CA PRO A 59 10.09 -2.72 10.28
C PRO A 59 10.28 -1.60 9.24
N TYR A 60 10.20 -1.93 7.96
CA TYR A 60 10.32 -0.95 6.87
C TYR A 60 9.07 -0.08 6.73
N PHE A 61 7.87 -0.63 6.94
CA PHE A 61 6.65 0.16 7.04
C PHE A 61 6.75 1.17 8.19
N ILE A 62 7.16 0.72 9.38
CA ILE A 62 7.35 1.59 10.54
C ILE A 62 8.39 2.67 10.26
N LYS A 63 9.48 2.33 9.57
CA LYS A 63 10.56 3.28 9.22
C LYS A 63 10.08 4.36 8.25
N SER A 64 9.17 4.02 7.32
CA SER A 64 8.63 4.95 6.33
C SER A 64 7.52 5.85 6.87
N GLU A 65 6.89 5.46 7.98
CA GLU A 65 5.79 6.21 8.58
C GLU A 65 6.28 7.35 9.47
N ARG A 66 5.72 8.53 9.23
CA ARG A 66 5.91 9.69 10.10
C ARG A 66 4.57 10.26 10.49
N ILE A 67 4.20 10.07 11.75
CA ILE A 67 2.94 10.55 12.30
C ILE A 67 3.16 11.95 12.87
N GLU A 68 2.51 12.94 12.27
CA GLU A 68 2.60 14.34 12.72
C GLU A 68 1.48 14.72 13.71
N ILE A 69 0.39 13.95 13.76
CA ILE A 69 -0.76 14.23 14.63
C ILE A 69 -0.44 13.75 16.06
N PRO A 70 -0.29 14.66 17.05
CA PRO A 70 0.14 14.31 18.39
C PRO A 70 -0.78 13.32 19.11
N GLU A 71 -2.09 13.42 18.89
CA GLU A 71 -3.09 12.55 19.49
C GLU A 71 -2.92 11.12 19.01
N LEU A 72 -2.67 10.94 17.71
CA LEU A 72 -2.44 9.63 17.12
C LEU A 72 -1.10 9.05 17.56
N LYS A 73 -0.06 9.88 17.67
CA LYS A 73 1.26 9.48 18.11
C LYS A 73 1.27 8.90 19.53
N LYS A 74 0.41 9.44 20.41
CA LYS A 74 0.25 8.98 21.82
C LYS A 74 -0.74 7.83 21.96
N SER A 75 -1.60 7.62 20.97
CA SER A 75 -2.70 6.67 21.03
C SER A 75 -2.23 5.22 20.89
N ARG A 76 -2.49 4.40 21.92
CA ARG A 76 -2.37 2.93 21.79
C ARG A 76 -3.32 2.38 20.73
N LYS A 77 -4.47 3.03 20.48
CA LYS A 77 -5.45 2.64 19.46
C LYS A 77 -4.85 2.75 18.06
N TYR A 78 -4.00 3.74 17.80
CA TYR A 78 -3.36 3.87 16.49
C TYR A 78 -2.44 2.68 16.18
N LYS A 79 -1.65 2.24 17.17
CA LYS A 79 -0.86 1.02 17.03
C LYS A 79 -1.72 -0.22 16.80
N HIS A 80 -2.91 -0.25 17.42
CA HIS A 80 -3.87 -1.34 17.29
C HIS A 80 -4.66 -1.26 15.97
N TYR A 81 -5.00 -0.05 15.52
CA TYR A 81 -5.72 0.20 14.27
C TYR A 81 -4.90 -0.24 13.04
N ILE A 82 -3.63 0.09 13.02
CA ILE A 82 -2.70 -0.39 12.01
C ILE A 82 -2.61 -1.92 12.04
N HIS A 83 -2.66 -2.51 13.22
CA HIS A 83 -2.66 -3.96 13.40
C HIS A 83 -3.97 -4.62 12.96
N MET A 84 -5.09 -3.93 13.10
CA MET A 84 -6.43 -4.42 12.74
C MET A 84 -6.68 -4.42 11.23
N TYR A 85 -6.23 -3.38 10.51
CA TYR A 85 -6.30 -3.34 9.04
C TYR A 85 -5.30 -4.26 8.35
N SER A 86 -4.26 -4.70 9.05
CA SER A 86 -3.39 -5.77 8.58
C SER A 86 -3.99 -7.17 8.75
N HIS A 87 -5.20 -7.26 9.34
CA HIS A 87 -5.94 -8.51 9.53
C HIS A 87 -7.13 -8.68 8.58
N MET A 88 -7.47 -7.67 7.78
CA MET A 88 -8.42 -7.77 6.68
C MET A 88 -7.69 -8.02 5.37
#